data_9cf9ff06cbc7428e72a42b203a7396ad
#
_entry.id   9cf9ff06cbc7428e72a42b203a7396ad
#
_cell.length_a   1.000
_cell.length_b   1.000
_cell.length_c   1.000
_cell.angle_alpha   90.00
_cell.angle_beta   90.00
_cell.angle_gamma   90.00
#
_symmetry.space_group_name_H-M   'P 1'
#
loop_
_entity.id
_entity.type
_entity.pdbx_description
1 polymer ?
#
loop_
_entity_poly.entity_id
_entity_poly.type
_entity_poly.pdbx_seq_one_letter_code
_entity_poly.pdbx_strand_id
1 'polypeptide(L)'
;MYRYKIRNKWNIALRICLFLLCISSSLHAREIDLSTSRLLVSNSIQSPVKETIIRVLQEEIDKRAGIYPDITDTWEGTSIIALALSSDDSLNGRALPEKAKLSLKAESFSVIVEEAPSQTIIWLVGVDARGVLFAAGHLLRTSLFAGKQFLFDPSNAIKSEPEYPIRGHQLGYRDTANSYDAWSKEQYEQYIRELAIFGTNCIETIPFDNTPSPHMKVSKEEMNRHISTVCKNYGLDYWVWTPVNVDLSDESLFQAEVKKHSDYYRRCPYLSHVFVPGGDPGDNHPRYVIPFLKAIAGELKKQHPQAGVWISLQGFSDEQIDYFYHYLETESPDWLRGVVSGPGSPPLSDTRYRLPQKYMHRHYADITHTVRCLYPTLRWDQAFALTLGREPVNPQPFYYAVLHDRYAPFTDGFLAYSDGAHDDLNKCIWSRKGWSKKEDAIGITEQYVRFFFGINSGDRVADAILGLERNWDGPIEANGGIEMTFSRWQQLEQAYPRSQEDWRWQMLLLRAYYDTYVKRRKLYEQALERGANDLLAQAPEIGSEEAMKLALKKITEADRINIAPQLRTKIEDYCEALYHSVGLQTSVGKYRASGPERGCVLDFVDYPLNNRWWL
;
A
#
# COMPACT_ATOMS: atom_id res chain seq x y z
N MET A 1 -25.15 -66.53 -9.63
CA MET A 1 -24.12 -66.12 -8.62
C MET A 1 -23.38 -64.85 -8.92
N TYR A 2 -23.33 -64.38 -10.16
CA TYR A 2 -22.55 -63.15 -10.56
C TYR A 2 -23.27 -61.83 -10.27
N ARG A 3 -24.57 -61.73 -10.24
CA ARG A 3 -25.35 -60.52 -9.97
C ARG A 3 -25.37 -60.06 -8.49
N TYR A 4 -25.10 -60.97 -7.55
CA TYR A 4 -25.13 -60.64 -6.11
C TYR A 4 -23.80 -59.97 -5.63
N LYS A 5 -22.66 -60.25 -6.30
CA LYS A 5 -21.35 -59.65 -5.95
C LYS A 5 -21.20 -58.21 -6.42
N ILE A 6 -21.88 -57.78 -7.47
CA ILE A 6 -21.80 -56.41 -8.01
C ILE A 6 -22.60 -55.45 -7.11
N ARG A 7 -23.77 -55.87 -6.61
CA ARG A 7 -24.64 -55.02 -5.77
C ARG A 7 -24.00 -54.69 -4.41
N ASN A 8 -23.20 -55.58 -3.85
CA ASN A 8 -22.47 -55.32 -2.59
C ASN A 8 -21.28 -54.39 -2.76
N LYS A 9 -20.57 -54.43 -3.90
CA LYS A 9 -19.47 -53.50 -4.15
C LYS A 9 -19.93 -52.07 -4.34
N TRP A 10 -21.08 -51.86 -4.98
CA TRP A 10 -21.66 -50.52 -5.15
C TRP A 10 -22.18 -49.94 -3.83
N ASN A 11 -22.76 -50.74 -2.95
CA ASN A 11 -23.18 -50.30 -1.64
C ASN A 11 -22.02 -49.99 -0.69
N ILE A 12 -20.89 -50.67 -0.82
CA ILE A 12 -19.67 -50.37 -0.05
C ILE A 12 -19.01 -49.12 -0.59
N ALA A 13 -18.89 -48.93 -1.92
CA ALA A 13 -18.37 -47.72 -2.53
C ALA A 13 -19.21 -46.47 -2.21
N LEU A 14 -20.55 -46.61 -2.24
CA LEU A 14 -21.48 -45.53 -1.88
C LEU A 14 -21.39 -45.17 -0.39
N ARG A 15 -21.21 -46.15 0.50
CA ARG A 15 -21.01 -45.91 1.94
C ARG A 15 -19.63 -45.27 2.24
N ILE A 16 -18.58 -45.64 1.51
CA ILE A 16 -17.26 -45.03 1.61
C ILE A 16 -17.30 -43.59 1.07
N CYS A 17 -17.97 -43.33 -0.06
CA CYS A 17 -18.17 -41.98 -0.58
C CYS A 17 -19.02 -41.10 0.35
N LEU A 18 -20.10 -41.64 0.94
CA LEU A 18 -20.89 -40.93 1.95
C LEU A 18 -20.11 -40.69 3.24
N PHE A 19 -19.26 -41.64 3.67
CA PHE A 19 -18.41 -41.48 4.84
C PHE A 19 -17.27 -40.47 4.59
N LEU A 20 -16.68 -40.45 3.38
CA LEU A 20 -15.70 -39.46 2.95
C LEU A 20 -16.35 -38.07 2.76
N LEU A 21 -17.58 -37.97 2.27
CA LEU A 21 -18.34 -36.73 2.21
C LEU A 21 -18.74 -36.23 3.62
N CYS A 22 -19.04 -37.11 4.57
CA CYS A 22 -19.27 -36.72 5.96
C CYS A 22 -17.97 -36.31 6.70
N ILE A 23 -16.80 -36.86 6.30
CA ILE A 23 -15.51 -36.48 6.89
C ILE A 23 -15.01 -35.17 6.26
N SER A 24 -15.28 -34.88 4.99
CA SER A 24 -14.92 -33.61 4.35
C SER A 24 -15.79 -32.43 4.82
N SER A 25 -16.94 -32.65 5.41
CA SER A 25 -17.77 -31.62 6.05
C SER A 25 -17.40 -31.32 7.52
N SER A 26 -16.40 -32.01 8.08
CA SER A 26 -16.09 -31.94 9.52
C SER A 26 -14.76 -31.23 9.85
N LEU A 27 -14.10 -30.60 8.88
CA LEU A 27 -12.79 -29.91 9.07
C LEU A 27 -12.85 -28.39 8.81
N HIS A 28 -14.03 -27.79 8.85
CA HIS A 28 -14.07 -26.34 9.06
C HIS A 28 -13.91 -26.11 10.56
N ALA A 29 -12.79 -25.50 10.96
CA ALA A 29 -12.65 -24.99 12.30
C ALA A 29 -13.90 -24.16 12.60
N ARG A 30 -14.54 -24.41 13.75
CA ARG A 30 -15.78 -23.73 14.12
C ARG A 30 -15.45 -22.27 14.34
N GLU A 31 -15.92 -21.38 13.45
CA GLU A 31 -15.78 -19.94 13.63
C GLU A 31 -16.39 -19.52 14.97
N ILE A 32 -15.69 -18.64 15.68
CA ILE A 32 -16.10 -18.06 16.96
C ILE A 32 -16.91 -16.80 16.66
N ASP A 33 -18.12 -16.76 17.16
CA ASP A 33 -18.98 -15.57 17.09
C ASP A 33 -18.58 -14.55 18.18
N LEU A 34 -18.04 -13.42 17.75
CA LEU A 34 -17.63 -12.29 18.58
C LEU A 34 -18.61 -11.12 18.52
N SER A 35 -19.82 -11.33 17.96
CA SER A 35 -20.80 -10.25 17.73
C SER A 35 -21.33 -9.61 19.03
N THR A 36 -21.21 -10.32 20.16
CA THR A 36 -21.60 -9.82 21.49
C THR A 36 -20.40 -9.51 22.38
N SER A 37 -19.20 -9.41 21.80
CA SER A 37 -17.97 -9.20 22.56
C SER A 37 -17.94 -7.84 23.24
N ARG A 38 -17.35 -7.82 24.43
CA ARG A 38 -17.00 -6.59 25.18
C ARG A 38 -15.48 -6.48 25.26
N LEU A 39 -14.99 -5.25 25.36
CA LEU A 39 -13.56 -4.94 25.46
C LEU A 39 -13.15 -4.82 26.91
N LEU A 40 -12.23 -5.65 27.35
CA LEU A 40 -11.60 -5.56 28.66
C LEU A 40 -10.13 -5.14 28.49
N VAL A 41 -9.75 -3.97 29.00
CA VAL A 41 -8.48 -3.32 28.66
C VAL A 41 -7.61 -3.07 29.88
N SER A 42 -6.36 -3.55 29.85
CA SER A 42 -5.40 -3.34 30.92
C SER A 42 -5.05 -1.85 31.12
N ASN A 43 -4.90 -1.45 32.38
CA ASN A 43 -4.45 -0.11 32.73
C ASN A 43 -2.94 0.08 32.51
N SER A 44 -2.18 -0.97 32.30
CA SER A 44 -0.74 -0.88 31.97
C SER A 44 -0.48 -0.36 30.56
N ILE A 45 -1.46 -0.47 29.63
CA ILE A 45 -1.36 0.12 28.30
C ILE A 45 -1.49 1.64 28.45
N GLN A 46 -0.47 2.36 28.03
CA GLN A 46 -0.37 3.81 28.23
C GLN A 46 -1.17 4.62 27.21
N SER A 47 -1.78 5.71 27.69
CA SER A 47 -2.39 6.76 26.85
C SER A 47 -1.31 7.53 26.06
N PRO A 48 -1.62 8.04 24.84
CA PRO A 48 -2.92 8.01 24.16
C PRO A 48 -3.15 6.73 23.32
N VAL A 49 -2.21 5.81 23.28
CA VAL A 49 -2.30 4.61 22.41
C VAL A 49 -3.43 3.69 22.90
N LYS A 50 -3.65 3.60 24.22
CA LYS A 50 -4.76 2.82 24.82
C LYS A 50 -6.11 3.23 24.22
N GLU A 51 -6.43 4.52 24.29
CA GLU A 51 -7.69 5.06 23.78
C GLU A 51 -7.83 4.86 22.28
N THR A 52 -6.71 4.98 21.58
CA THR A 52 -6.68 4.76 20.13
C THR A 52 -6.98 3.30 19.78
N ILE A 53 -6.41 2.32 20.47
CA ILE A 53 -6.68 0.89 20.23
C ILE A 53 -8.16 0.57 20.48
N ILE A 54 -8.73 1.09 21.56
CA ILE A 54 -10.15 0.93 21.88
C ILE A 54 -11.00 1.48 20.73
N ARG A 55 -10.73 2.72 20.34
CA ARG A 55 -11.45 3.39 19.24
C ARG A 55 -11.30 2.65 17.91
N VAL A 56 -10.11 2.16 17.58
CA VAL A 56 -9.87 1.35 16.37
C VAL A 56 -10.75 0.11 16.38
N LEU A 57 -10.80 -0.66 17.46
CA LEU A 57 -11.64 -1.84 17.55
C LEU A 57 -13.13 -1.47 17.44
N GLN A 58 -13.60 -0.50 18.20
CA GLN A 58 -15.00 -0.08 18.21
C GLN A 58 -15.47 0.41 16.84
N GLU A 59 -14.74 1.37 16.25
CA GLU A 59 -15.14 1.99 14.99
C GLU A 59 -14.97 1.06 13.78
N GLU A 60 -13.92 0.22 13.75
CA GLU A 60 -13.72 -0.70 12.63
C GLU A 60 -14.70 -1.89 12.65
N ILE A 61 -15.09 -2.37 13.83
CA ILE A 61 -16.13 -3.40 13.98
C ILE A 61 -17.50 -2.80 13.63
N ASP A 62 -17.81 -1.60 14.12
CA ASP A 62 -19.07 -0.91 13.80
C ASP A 62 -19.22 -0.63 12.30
N LYS A 63 -18.18 -0.08 11.68
CA LYS A 63 -18.15 0.22 10.24
C LYS A 63 -18.46 -1.02 9.37
N ARG A 64 -18.02 -2.21 9.80
CA ARG A 64 -18.13 -3.45 9.00
C ARG A 64 -19.31 -4.34 9.35
N ALA A 65 -19.70 -4.36 10.62
CA ALA A 65 -20.77 -5.26 11.12
C ALA A 65 -21.94 -4.50 11.75
N GLY A 66 -21.87 -3.19 11.94
CA GLY A 66 -22.88 -2.44 12.69
C GLY A 66 -22.95 -2.87 14.16
N ILE A 67 -21.82 -3.27 14.74
CA ILE A 67 -21.64 -3.72 16.12
C ILE A 67 -20.64 -2.80 16.79
N TYR A 68 -21.05 -2.15 17.89
CA TYR A 68 -20.16 -1.30 18.68
C TYR A 68 -19.84 -1.97 20.03
N PRO A 69 -18.66 -2.60 20.21
CA PRO A 69 -18.33 -3.31 21.43
C PRO A 69 -18.22 -2.37 22.64
N ASP A 70 -18.93 -2.68 23.72
CA ASP A 70 -18.85 -1.94 24.97
C ASP A 70 -17.54 -2.23 25.70
N ILE A 71 -17.04 -1.25 26.46
CA ILE A 71 -15.93 -1.44 27.38
C ILE A 71 -16.47 -2.04 28.68
N THR A 72 -15.73 -2.95 29.30
CA THR A 72 -16.08 -3.56 30.58
C THR A 72 -14.88 -3.65 31.51
N ASP A 73 -15.16 -3.61 32.82
CA ASP A 73 -14.16 -3.87 33.85
C ASP A 73 -14.33 -5.25 34.52
N THR A 74 -15.30 -6.03 34.04
CA THR A 74 -15.61 -7.37 34.55
C THR A 74 -15.49 -8.44 33.47
N TRP A 75 -15.34 -9.69 33.92
CA TRP A 75 -15.31 -10.86 33.03
C TRP A 75 -16.69 -11.39 32.64
N GLU A 76 -17.75 -10.63 32.88
CA GLU A 76 -19.11 -11.00 32.55
C GLU A 76 -19.39 -10.90 31.05
N GLY A 77 -20.11 -11.87 30.50
CA GLY A 77 -20.49 -11.95 29.09
C GLY A 77 -20.11 -13.27 28.44
N THR A 78 -20.66 -13.53 27.27
CA THR A 78 -20.42 -14.76 26.50
C THR A 78 -19.11 -14.70 25.71
N SER A 79 -18.67 -13.50 25.31
CA SER A 79 -17.38 -13.29 24.64
C SER A 79 -16.70 -12.00 25.11
N ILE A 80 -15.39 -12.06 25.32
CA ILE A 80 -14.55 -10.93 25.75
C ILE A 80 -13.34 -10.82 24.83
N ILE A 81 -13.03 -9.62 24.41
CA ILE A 81 -11.76 -9.28 23.79
C ILE A 81 -10.91 -8.59 24.86
N ALA A 82 -9.90 -9.29 25.36
CA ALA A 82 -9.05 -8.87 26.46
C ALA A 82 -7.72 -8.32 25.94
N LEU A 83 -7.42 -7.07 26.24
CA LEU A 83 -6.21 -6.36 25.81
C LEU A 83 -5.24 -6.21 26.98
N ALA A 84 -4.00 -6.70 26.85
CA ALA A 84 -3.01 -6.67 27.93
C ALA A 84 -1.58 -6.50 27.39
N LEU A 85 -0.66 -6.12 28.27
CA LEU A 85 0.78 -6.23 27.99
C LEU A 85 1.30 -7.60 28.45
N SER A 86 2.32 -8.11 27.78
CA SER A 86 2.97 -9.38 28.18
C SER A 86 3.68 -9.31 29.52
N SER A 87 3.89 -8.11 30.06
CA SER A 87 4.41 -7.84 31.40
C SER A 87 3.33 -7.88 32.49
N ASP A 88 2.04 -7.94 32.14
CA ASP A 88 0.97 -8.07 33.11
C ASP A 88 0.93 -9.52 33.64
N ASP A 89 0.89 -9.70 34.94
CA ASP A 89 0.67 -11.03 35.55
C ASP A 89 -0.79 -11.46 35.44
N SER A 90 -1.69 -10.50 35.49
CA SER A 90 -3.13 -10.71 35.45
C SER A 90 -3.86 -9.47 34.91
N LEU A 91 -5.06 -9.69 34.36
CA LEU A 91 -5.99 -8.64 33.99
C LEU A 91 -7.26 -8.81 34.85
N ASN A 92 -7.58 -7.80 35.65
CA ASN A 92 -8.73 -7.79 36.58
C ASN A 92 -8.94 -9.12 37.32
N GLY A 93 -7.85 -9.62 37.95
CA GLY A 93 -7.85 -10.82 38.80
C GLY A 93 -7.74 -12.16 38.03
N ARG A 94 -7.75 -12.17 36.70
CA ARG A 94 -7.52 -13.37 35.88
C ARG A 94 -6.10 -13.37 35.37
N ALA A 95 -5.35 -14.46 35.62
CA ALA A 95 -3.98 -14.61 35.14
C ALA A 95 -3.91 -14.61 33.60
N LEU A 96 -2.88 -13.99 33.04
CA LEU A 96 -2.62 -14.11 31.61
C LEU A 96 -2.29 -15.57 31.25
N PRO A 97 -2.84 -16.09 30.15
CA PRO A 97 -2.48 -17.43 29.68
C PRO A 97 -0.97 -17.55 29.41
N GLU A 98 -0.33 -18.64 29.89
CA GLU A 98 1.09 -18.91 29.59
C GLU A 98 1.40 -18.90 28.09
N LYS A 99 0.41 -19.31 27.29
CA LYS A 99 0.47 -19.24 25.83
C LYS A 99 0.57 -17.81 25.28
N ALA A 100 0.21 -16.78 26.06
CA ALA A 100 0.27 -15.39 25.64
C ALA A 100 1.64 -14.75 25.85
N LYS A 101 2.51 -15.35 26.67
CA LYS A 101 3.86 -14.82 26.94
C LYS A 101 4.69 -14.73 25.68
N LEU A 102 5.37 -13.60 25.48
CA LEU A 102 6.11 -13.22 24.28
C LEU A 102 7.62 -13.09 24.56
N SER A 103 8.42 -13.12 23.50
CA SER A 103 9.79 -12.62 23.53
C SER A 103 9.79 -11.11 23.79
N LEU A 104 10.91 -10.54 24.25
CA LEU A 104 11.03 -9.10 24.54
C LEU A 104 11.26 -8.23 23.27
N LYS A 105 11.06 -8.76 22.08
CA LYS A 105 11.21 -7.98 20.85
C LYS A 105 10.07 -6.97 20.74
N ALA A 106 10.41 -5.71 20.55
CA ALA A 106 9.43 -4.63 20.39
C ALA A 106 8.37 -4.96 19.32
N GLU A 107 7.15 -4.50 19.54
CA GLU A 107 5.98 -4.68 18.68
C GLU A 107 5.47 -6.13 18.56
N SER A 108 6.13 -7.12 19.19
CA SER A 108 5.64 -8.50 19.20
C SER A 108 4.27 -8.59 19.86
N PHE A 109 3.45 -9.50 19.35
CA PHE A 109 2.11 -9.73 19.89
C PHE A 109 1.69 -11.21 19.85
N SER A 110 0.67 -11.54 20.63
CA SER A 110 -0.07 -12.78 20.52
C SER A 110 -1.58 -12.54 20.46
N VAL A 111 -2.26 -13.35 19.65
CA VAL A 111 -3.72 -13.49 19.64
C VAL A 111 -4.01 -14.91 20.08
N ILE A 112 -4.65 -15.08 21.24
CA ILE A 112 -4.91 -16.37 21.87
C ILE A 112 -6.41 -16.53 22.10
N VAL A 113 -6.92 -17.71 21.76
CA VAL A 113 -8.29 -18.12 22.05
C VAL A 113 -8.30 -18.96 23.32
N GLU A 114 -9.17 -18.59 24.25
CA GLU A 114 -9.48 -19.34 25.44
C GLU A 114 -10.99 -19.63 25.46
N GLU A 115 -11.36 -20.91 25.29
CA GLU A 115 -12.75 -21.34 25.29
C GLU A 115 -13.10 -22.04 26.61
N ALA A 116 -14.18 -21.61 27.24
CA ALA A 116 -14.83 -22.26 28.36
C ALA A 116 -16.30 -22.54 27.99
N PRO A 117 -17.02 -23.46 28.66
CA PRO A 117 -18.38 -23.84 28.30
C PRO A 117 -19.38 -22.69 28.17
N SER A 118 -19.17 -21.60 28.92
CA SER A 118 -20.08 -20.43 28.94
C SER A 118 -19.46 -19.14 28.41
N GLN A 119 -18.17 -19.14 28.04
CA GLN A 119 -17.47 -17.91 27.69
C GLN A 119 -16.30 -18.18 26.74
N THR A 120 -16.14 -17.34 25.74
CA THR A 120 -14.95 -17.29 24.89
C THR A 120 -14.19 -16.01 25.13
N ILE A 121 -12.86 -16.10 25.26
CA ILE A 121 -11.98 -14.94 25.42
C ILE A 121 -10.97 -14.93 24.29
N ILE A 122 -10.88 -13.80 23.61
CA ILE A 122 -9.79 -13.49 22.69
C ILE A 122 -8.81 -12.58 23.39
N TRP A 123 -7.63 -13.10 23.73
CA TRP A 123 -6.55 -12.31 24.29
C TRP A 123 -5.74 -11.65 23.19
N LEU A 124 -5.63 -10.33 23.24
CA LEU A 124 -4.76 -9.49 22.42
C LEU A 124 -3.63 -8.99 23.30
N VAL A 125 -2.48 -9.63 23.25
CA VAL A 125 -1.35 -9.33 24.14
C VAL A 125 -0.18 -8.81 23.34
N GLY A 126 0.36 -7.65 23.73
CA GLY A 126 1.54 -7.04 23.12
C GLY A 126 2.72 -6.97 24.09
N VAL A 127 3.95 -6.95 23.59
CA VAL A 127 5.14 -6.61 24.40
C VAL A 127 5.09 -5.15 24.84
N ASP A 128 4.53 -4.31 23.99
CA ASP A 128 4.30 -2.89 24.22
C ASP A 128 2.92 -2.48 23.65
N ALA A 129 2.54 -1.22 23.84
CA ALA A 129 1.24 -0.72 23.38
C ALA A 129 1.08 -0.83 21.85
N ARG A 130 2.18 -0.68 21.08
CA ARG A 130 2.18 -0.85 19.62
C ARG A 130 1.95 -2.32 19.24
N GLY A 131 2.50 -3.26 20.00
CA GLY A 131 2.21 -4.69 19.85
C GLY A 131 0.72 -5.02 20.06
N VAL A 132 0.05 -4.38 21.03
CA VAL A 132 -1.40 -4.55 21.22
C VAL A 132 -2.20 -3.98 20.04
N LEU A 133 -1.78 -2.83 19.49
CA LEU A 133 -2.38 -2.26 18.25
C LEU A 133 -2.26 -3.25 17.08
N PHE A 134 -1.11 -3.88 16.91
CA PHE A 134 -0.90 -4.86 15.84
C PHE A 134 -1.66 -6.17 16.08
N ALA A 135 -1.86 -6.58 17.35
CA ALA A 135 -2.75 -7.69 17.70
C ALA A 135 -4.20 -7.39 17.32
N ALA A 136 -4.69 -6.17 17.63
CA ALA A 136 -6.00 -5.69 17.20
C ALA A 136 -6.12 -5.65 15.68
N GLY A 137 -5.09 -5.16 14.98
CA GLY A 137 -5.02 -5.20 13.52
C GLY A 137 -5.07 -6.61 12.95
N HIS A 138 -4.39 -7.57 13.58
CA HIS A 138 -4.45 -8.98 13.17
C HIS A 138 -5.87 -9.53 13.34
N LEU A 139 -6.49 -9.34 14.48
CA LEU A 139 -7.89 -9.75 14.72
C LEU A 139 -8.82 -9.19 13.63
N LEU A 140 -8.73 -7.87 13.35
CA LEU A 140 -9.60 -7.21 12.38
C LEU A 140 -9.43 -7.73 10.95
N ARG A 141 -8.19 -7.87 10.45
CA ARG A 141 -7.97 -8.29 9.04
C ARG A 141 -8.15 -9.79 8.79
N THR A 142 -8.14 -10.62 9.85
CA THR A 142 -8.34 -12.07 9.74
C THR A 142 -9.75 -12.52 10.09
N SER A 143 -10.57 -11.63 10.66
CA SER A 143 -11.98 -11.89 10.96
C SER A 143 -12.87 -11.71 9.73
N LEU A 144 -14.04 -12.34 9.76
CA LEU A 144 -15.11 -12.15 8.80
C LEU A 144 -16.19 -11.23 9.39
N PHE A 145 -16.54 -10.21 8.63
CA PHE A 145 -17.64 -9.30 8.93
C PHE A 145 -18.75 -9.51 7.90
N ALA A 146 -19.86 -10.15 8.29
CA ALA A 146 -20.95 -10.48 7.39
C ALA A 146 -22.31 -10.08 7.99
N GLY A 147 -22.92 -9.03 7.44
CA GLY A 147 -24.17 -8.48 8.00
C GLY A 147 -23.93 -7.93 9.41
N LYS A 148 -24.63 -8.47 10.42
CA LYS A 148 -24.41 -8.14 11.85
C LYS A 148 -23.61 -9.23 12.58
N GLN A 149 -22.62 -9.81 11.91
CA GLN A 149 -21.77 -10.86 12.48
C GLN A 149 -20.31 -10.42 12.46
N PHE A 150 -19.62 -10.75 13.54
CA PHE A 150 -18.19 -10.62 13.70
C PHE A 150 -17.64 -12.01 14.07
N LEU A 151 -17.03 -12.68 13.10
CA LEU A 151 -16.62 -14.09 13.21
C LEU A 151 -15.09 -14.19 13.13
N PHE A 152 -14.50 -14.98 14.02
CA PHE A 152 -13.07 -15.24 14.07
C PHE A 152 -12.78 -16.73 13.93
N ASP A 153 -11.92 -17.08 12.98
CA ASP A 153 -11.42 -18.46 12.85
C ASP A 153 -10.29 -18.70 13.86
N PRO A 154 -10.44 -19.65 14.81
CA PRO A 154 -9.41 -19.95 15.81
C PRO A 154 -8.05 -20.35 15.22
N SER A 155 -8.00 -20.81 13.97
CA SER A 155 -6.75 -21.11 13.27
C SER A 155 -5.87 -19.87 13.05
N ASN A 156 -6.45 -18.68 13.12
CA ASN A 156 -5.75 -17.39 13.08
C ASN A 156 -5.15 -16.98 14.43
N ALA A 157 -5.31 -17.76 15.51
CA ALA A 157 -4.59 -17.54 16.75
C ALA A 157 -3.09 -17.71 16.52
N ILE A 158 -2.28 -16.71 16.96
CA ILE A 158 -0.87 -16.62 16.58
C ILE A 158 -0.02 -15.93 17.63
N LYS A 159 1.28 -16.27 17.69
CA LYS A 159 2.34 -15.41 18.19
C LYS A 159 3.14 -14.88 17.03
N SER A 160 3.37 -13.58 17.00
CA SER A 160 4.00 -12.93 15.87
C SER A 160 4.92 -11.81 16.31
N GLU A 161 6.02 -11.64 15.59
CA GLU A 161 6.98 -10.56 15.78
C GLU A 161 7.42 -10.02 14.42
N PRO A 162 7.69 -8.70 14.31
CA PRO A 162 8.11 -8.12 13.04
C PRO A 162 9.54 -8.53 12.68
N GLU A 163 9.80 -8.84 11.42
CA GLU A 163 11.16 -9.11 10.94
C GLU A 163 12.00 -7.83 10.85
N TYR A 164 11.40 -6.76 10.33
CA TYR A 164 12.07 -5.47 10.11
C TYR A 164 11.54 -4.38 11.06
N PRO A 165 12.43 -3.61 11.72
CA PRO A 165 12.03 -2.57 12.66
C PRO A 165 11.41 -1.33 11.99
N ILE A 166 11.67 -1.07 10.70
CA ILE A 166 11.11 0.06 9.95
C ILE A 166 10.18 -0.47 8.87
N ARG A 167 8.91 -0.11 8.94
CA ARG A 167 7.86 -0.54 7.99
C ARG A 167 6.90 0.60 7.74
N GLY A 168 7.16 1.41 6.73
CA GLY A 168 6.41 2.65 6.56
C GLY A 168 6.13 3.08 5.15
N HIS A 169 5.37 4.17 5.07
CA HIS A 169 5.00 4.79 3.81
C HIS A 169 5.13 6.30 3.87
N GLN A 170 5.70 6.88 2.82
CA GLN A 170 5.62 8.31 2.61
C GLN A 170 4.25 8.63 2.00
N LEU A 171 3.49 9.47 2.66
CA LEU A 171 2.21 9.98 2.17
C LEU A 171 2.44 11.43 1.75
N GLY A 172 2.56 11.64 0.45
CA GLY A 172 2.97 12.93 -0.10
C GLY A 172 1.85 13.98 -0.04
N TYR A 173 1.71 14.69 1.08
CA TYR A 173 0.85 15.87 1.17
C TYR A 173 1.58 17.09 0.59
N ARG A 174 1.55 17.21 -0.74
CA ARG A 174 2.25 18.24 -1.53
C ARG A 174 1.50 18.52 -2.84
N ASP A 175 1.84 19.59 -3.55
CA ASP A 175 1.18 20.05 -4.78
C ASP A 175 1.26 19.07 -5.97
N THR A 176 2.17 18.12 -5.91
CA THR A 176 2.32 17.08 -6.94
C THR A 176 1.72 15.73 -6.56
N ALA A 177 1.04 15.64 -5.41
CA ALA A 177 0.32 14.43 -5.03
C ALA A 177 -0.89 14.17 -5.92
N ASN A 178 -1.17 12.91 -6.22
CA ASN A 178 -2.30 12.55 -7.07
C ASN A 178 -3.65 12.56 -6.31
N SER A 179 -3.67 12.25 -5.03
CA SER A 179 -4.91 12.23 -4.26
C SER A 179 -4.77 12.83 -2.86
N TYR A 180 -3.64 12.65 -2.20
CA TYR A 180 -3.46 13.02 -0.79
C TYR A 180 -3.68 14.50 -0.49
N ASP A 181 -3.37 15.40 -1.40
CA ASP A 181 -3.59 16.84 -1.23
C ASP A 181 -5.08 17.23 -1.22
N ALA A 182 -5.96 16.38 -1.74
CA ALA A 182 -7.41 16.58 -1.70
C ALA A 182 -8.09 16.00 -0.44
N TRP A 183 -7.36 15.29 0.42
CA TRP A 183 -7.92 14.58 1.57
C TRP A 183 -8.23 15.50 2.75
N SER A 184 -9.27 15.13 3.52
CA SER A 184 -9.55 15.71 4.83
C SER A 184 -8.64 15.09 5.92
N LYS A 185 -8.67 15.67 7.12
CA LYS A 185 -7.99 15.13 8.29
C LYS A 185 -8.48 13.72 8.64
N GLU A 186 -9.78 13.49 8.53
CA GLU A 186 -10.44 12.22 8.83
C GLU A 186 -10.03 11.15 7.82
N GLN A 187 -9.91 11.50 6.53
CA GLN A 187 -9.42 10.58 5.49
C GLN A 187 -7.97 10.17 5.75
N TYR A 188 -7.11 11.10 6.16
CA TYR A 188 -5.72 10.79 6.54
C TYR A 188 -5.65 9.89 7.77
N GLU A 189 -6.40 10.21 8.83
CA GLU A 189 -6.41 9.38 10.04
C GLU A 189 -6.93 7.97 9.73
N GLN A 190 -8.03 7.85 8.96
CA GLN A 190 -8.56 6.55 8.56
C GLN A 190 -7.53 5.74 7.75
N TYR A 191 -6.85 6.38 6.82
CA TYR A 191 -5.86 5.69 5.99
C TYR A 191 -4.63 5.24 6.79
N ILE A 192 -4.12 6.08 7.69
CA ILE A 192 -3.03 5.72 8.61
C ILE A 192 -3.45 4.55 9.52
N ARG A 193 -4.68 4.55 10.01
CA ARG A 193 -5.27 3.44 10.77
C ARG A 193 -5.23 2.13 9.97
N GLU A 194 -5.71 2.17 8.74
CA GLU A 194 -5.77 1.01 7.85
C GLU A 194 -4.37 0.48 7.52
N LEU A 195 -3.40 1.35 7.28
CA LEU A 195 -2.00 0.97 7.12
C LEU A 195 -1.44 0.32 8.41
N ALA A 196 -1.74 0.87 9.59
CA ALA A 196 -1.32 0.28 10.87
C ALA A 196 -1.95 -1.11 11.10
N ILE A 197 -3.22 -1.32 10.73
CA ILE A 197 -3.89 -2.62 10.74
C ILE A 197 -3.12 -3.65 9.88
N PHE A 198 -2.49 -3.21 8.79
CA PHE A 198 -1.63 -4.06 7.95
C PHE A 198 -0.16 -4.11 8.42
N GLY A 199 0.20 -3.49 9.54
CA GLY A 199 1.52 -3.64 10.17
C GLY A 199 2.51 -2.51 9.89
N THR A 200 2.06 -1.40 9.29
CA THR A 200 2.85 -0.17 9.17
C THR A 200 3.12 0.42 10.55
N ASN A 201 4.38 0.80 10.82
CA ASN A 201 4.78 1.42 12.07
C ASN A 201 5.34 2.83 11.92
N CYS A 202 5.49 3.35 10.71
CA CYS A 202 5.96 4.71 10.49
C CYS A 202 5.31 5.38 9.26
N ILE A 203 5.11 6.70 9.36
CA ILE A 203 4.54 7.53 8.30
C ILE A 203 5.49 8.71 8.05
N GLU A 204 5.77 9.00 6.78
CA GLU A 204 6.59 10.15 6.36
C GLU A 204 5.76 11.15 5.56
N THR A 205 5.98 12.44 5.79
CA THR A 205 5.38 13.52 5.01
C THR A 205 6.44 14.47 4.46
N ILE A 206 6.02 15.43 3.59
CA ILE A 206 6.88 16.39 2.90
C ILE A 206 6.45 17.83 3.29
N PRO A 207 6.78 18.32 4.50
CA PRO A 207 6.28 19.60 4.98
C PRO A 207 6.92 20.81 4.30
N PHE A 208 8.10 20.68 3.69
CA PHE A 208 8.89 21.80 3.14
C PHE A 208 8.68 22.06 1.65
N ASP A 209 7.78 21.31 1.00
CA ASP A 209 7.26 21.70 -0.29
C ASP A 209 6.34 22.92 -0.11
N ASN A 210 6.59 24.00 -0.85
CA ASN A 210 5.97 25.29 -0.59
C ASN A 210 4.76 25.62 -1.47
N THR A 211 4.51 24.88 -2.53
CA THR A 211 3.42 25.17 -3.46
C THR A 211 2.09 24.59 -2.95
N PRO A 212 1.06 25.40 -2.71
CA PRO A 212 -0.25 24.87 -2.33
C PRO A 212 -0.97 24.31 -3.56
N SER A 213 -1.50 23.09 -3.44
CA SER A 213 -2.37 22.49 -4.44
C SER A 213 -3.76 23.15 -4.41
N PRO A 214 -4.42 23.31 -5.57
CA PRO A 214 -5.80 23.79 -5.64
C PRO A 214 -6.82 22.83 -5.03
N HIS A 215 -6.42 21.59 -4.73
CA HIS A 215 -7.25 20.57 -4.10
C HIS A 215 -7.20 20.62 -2.57
N MET A 216 -6.20 21.27 -1.98
CA MET A 216 -6.01 21.32 -0.53
C MET A 216 -7.17 22.01 0.17
N LYS A 217 -7.87 21.25 1.02
CA LYS A 217 -8.92 21.76 1.92
C LYS A 217 -8.34 22.24 3.25
N VAL A 218 -7.16 21.77 3.59
CA VAL A 218 -6.44 22.06 4.82
C VAL A 218 -5.05 22.58 4.45
N SER A 219 -4.53 23.57 5.16
CA SER A 219 -3.17 24.06 4.91
C SER A 219 -2.13 22.97 5.16
N LYS A 220 -0.99 23.02 4.46
CA LYS A 220 0.10 22.05 4.64
C LYS A 220 0.58 21.96 6.09
N GLU A 221 0.80 23.10 6.73
CA GLU A 221 1.22 23.13 8.13
C GLU A 221 0.21 22.47 9.05
N GLU A 222 -1.07 22.77 8.88
CA GLU A 222 -2.13 22.21 9.70
C GLU A 222 -2.27 20.69 9.47
N MET A 223 -2.20 20.21 8.21
CA MET A 223 -2.27 18.79 7.90
C MET A 223 -1.05 18.03 8.44
N ASN A 224 0.16 18.54 8.25
CA ASN A 224 1.36 17.89 8.78
C ASN A 224 1.34 17.81 10.32
N ARG A 225 0.85 18.86 11.00
CA ARG A 225 0.64 18.82 12.45
C ARG A 225 -0.42 17.79 12.86
N HIS A 226 -1.49 17.67 12.09
CA HIS A 226 -2.53 16.67 12.33
C HIS A 226 -1.96 15.25 12.17
N ILE A 227 -1.26 14.95 11.07
CA ILE A 227 -0.63 13.65 10.83
C ILE A 227 0.39 13.31 11.94
N SER A 228 1.20 14.27 12.37
CA SER A 228 2.11 14.13 13.52
C SER A 228 1.36 13.73 14.79
N THR A 229 0.20 14.37 15.06
CA THR A 229 -0.65 14.04 16.21
C THR A 229 -1.26 12.65 16.09
N VAL A 230 -1.74 12.28 14.90
CA VAL A 230 -2.26 10.93 14.62
C VAL A 230 -1.18 9.89 14.88
N CYS A 231 0.03 10.06 14.34
CA CYS A 231 1.13 9.12 14.58
C CYS A 231 1.42 8.97 16.08
N LYS A 232 1.48 10.08 16.84
CA LYS A 232 1.63 10.06 18.30
C LYS A 232 0.55 9.23 18.98
N ASN A 233 -0.71 9.44 18.59
CA ASN A 233 -1.87 8.78 19.21
C ASN A 233 -1.90 7.28 18.91
N TYR A 234 -1.44 6.88 17.72
CA TYR A 234 -1.33 5.47 17.32
C TYR A 234 -0.02 4.81 17.81
N GLY A 235 0.90 5.58 18.39
CA GLY A 235 2.23 5.10 18.77
C GLY A 235 3.11 4.78 17.56
N LEU A 236 2.84 5.35 16.39
CA LEU A 236 3.62 5.19 15.16
C LEU A 236 4.72 6.24 15.11
N ASP A 237 5.83 5.93 14.40
CA ASP A 237 6.90 6.89 14.18
C ASP A 237 6.49 7.89 13.09
N TYR A 238 6.66 9.18 13.37
CA TYR A 238 6.44 10.24 12.40
C TYR A 238 7.77 10.73 11.84
N TRP A 239 7.89 10.68 10.51
CA TRP A 239 9.04 11.10 9.75
C TRP A 239 8.73 12.31 8.89
N VAL A 240 9.74 13.12 8.61
CA VAL A 240 9.63 14.20 7.63
C VAL A 240 10.79 14.14 6.64
N TRP A 241 10.45 14.24 5.37
CA TRP A 241 11.39 14.44 4.28
C TRP A 241 11.60 15.94 4.05
N THR A 242 12.83 16.40 4.12
CA THR A 242 13.16 17.83 4.11
C THR A 242 14.31 18.11 3.13
N PRO A 243 14.01 18.45 1.86
CA PRO A 243 15.03 18.78 0.89
C PRO A 243 15.67 20.14 1.22
N VAL A 244 16.94 20.29 0.85
CA VAL A 244 17.70 21.54 0.98
C VAL A 244 18.05 22.05 -0.41
N ASN A 245 17.31 23.07 -0.86
CA ASN A 245 17.44 23.65 -2.21
C ASN A 245 18.26 24.95 -2.25
N VAL A 246 19.02 25.22 -1.19
CA VAL A 246 19.88 26.41 -1.09
C VAL A 246 21.35 25.99 -1.13
N ASP A 247 22.22 26.90 -1.55
CA ASP A 247 23.66 26.68 -1.51
C ASP A 247 24.16 26.76 -0.05
N LEU A 248 24.47 25.59 0.51
CA LEU A 248 24.97 25.47 1.89
C LEU A 248 26.40 25.97 2.08
N SER A 249 27.13 26.39 1.01
CA SER A 249 28.43 27.05 1.11
C SER A 249 28.29 28.53 1.49
N ASP A 250 27.10 29.12 1.30
CA ASP A 250 26.77 30.46 1.76
C ASP A 250 26.31 30.41 3.23
N GLU A 251 27.05 31.02 4.12
CA GLU A 251 26.78 31.00 5.57
C GLU A 251 25.41 31.60 5.91
N SER A 252 24.97 32.64 5.20
CA SER A 252 23.65 33.27 5.45
C SER A 252 22.51 32.35 5.09
N LEU A 253 22.60 31.66 3.94
CA LEU A 253 21.62 30.66 3.51
C LEU A 253 21.64 29.44 4.42
N PHE A 254 22.81 28.99 4.84
CA PHE A 254 22.97 27.90 5.81
C PHE A 254 22.24 28.22 7.12
N GLN A 255 22.49 29.39 7.73
CA GLN A 255 21.83 29.76 8.98
C GLN A 255 20.32 29.97 8.81
N ALA A 256 19.86 30.49 7.68
CA ALA A 256 18.45 30.66 7.37
C ALA A 256 17.76 29.29 7.28
N GLU A 257 18.39 28.30 6.63
CA GLU A 257 17.82 26.95 6.48
C GLU A 257 17.82 26.19 7.82
N VAL A 258 18.88 26.30 8.63
CA VAL A 258 18.89 25.76 10.01
C VAL A 258 17.74 26.35 10.83
N LYS A 259 17.52 27.66 10.74
CA LYS A 259 16.43 28.32 11.44
C LYS A 259 15.06 27.84 10.98
N LYS A 260 14.85 27.66 9.68
CA LYS A 260 13.61 27.14 9.09
C LYS A 260 13.28 25.75 9.65
N HIS A 261 14.28 24.85 9.74
CA HIS A 261 14.15 23.53 10.34
C HIS A 261 13.82 23.61 11.84
N SER A 262 14.55 24.44 12.59
CA SER A 262 14.31 24.65 14.03
C SER A 262 12.89 25.17 14.31
N ASP A 263 12.41 26.11 13.50
CA ASP A 263 11.05 26.66 13.62
C ASP A 263 9.98 25.61 13.34
N TYR A 264 10.20 24.72 12.37
CA TYR A 264 9.31 23.59 12.09
C TYR A 264 9.30 22.59 13.25
N TYR A 265 10.46 22.16 13.75
CA TYR A 265 10.56 21.18 14.85
C TYR A 265 9.81 21.65 16.10
N ARG A 266 9.92 22.93 16.43
CA ARG A 266 9.22 23.55 17.58
C ARG A 266 7.70 23.51 17.44
N ARG A 267 7.17 23.62 16.19
CA ARG A 267 5.72 23.60 15.92
C ARG A 267 5.16 22.19 15.74
N CYS A 268 6.02 21.20 15.53
CA CYS A 268 5.61 19.82 15.31
C CYS A 268 5.28 19.14 16.66
N PRO A 269 4.06 18.63 16.89
CA PRO A 269 3.67 18.02 18.17
C PRO A 269 4.46 16.76 18.53
N TYR A 270 4.90 15.99 17.52
CA TYR A 270 5.66 14.76 17.66
C TYR A 270 6.50 14.53 16.39
N LEU A 271 7.74 14.12 16.56
CA LEU A 271 8.66 13.85 15.47
C LEU A 271 9.66 12.78 15.91
N SER A 272 9.72 11.67 15.15
CA SER A 272 10.65 10.58 15.40
C SER A 272 11.93 10.72 14.57
N HIS A 273 11.81 11.17 13.32
CA HIS A 273 12.95 11.23 12.41
C HIS A 273 12.83 12.36 11.39
N VAL A 274 13.99 12.87 10.98
CA VAL A 274 14.14 13.81 9.87
C VAL A 274 15.03 13.17 8.83
N PHE A 275 14.57 13.18 7.58
CA PHE A 275 15.30 12.67 6.43
C PHE A 275 15.64 13.81 5.49
N VAL A 276 16.93 14.05 5.26
CA VAL A 276 17.46 15.04 4.32
C VAL A 276 18.08 14.32 3.14
N PRO A 277 17.62 14.51 1.89
CA PRO A 277 18.32 14.02 0.72
C PRO A 277 19.68 14.70 0.61
N GLY A 278 20.70 13.93 0.18
CA GLY A 278 22.08 14.42 0.14
C GLY A 278 22.35 15.41 -0.98
N GLY A 279 22.37 14.93 -2.23
CA GLY A 279 22.72 15.73 -3.40
C GLY A 279 21.56 16.08 -4.32
N ASP A 280 20.43 15.36 -4.24
CA ASP A 280 19.25 15.61 -5.06
C ASP A 280 17.97 15.59 -4.19
N PRO A 281 17.25 16.71 -4.08
CA PRO A 281 17.56 18.03 -4.65
C PRO A 281 18.64 18.80 -3.86
N GLY A 282 19.28 19.79 -4.52
CA GLY A 282 20.12 20.79 -3.88
C GLY A 282 21.58 20.84 -4.32
N ASP A 283 22.11 19.81 -4.99
CA ASP A 283 23.49 19.72 -5.52
C ASP A 283 24.62 20.09 -4.54
N ASN A 284 24.33 20.04 -3.23
CA ASN A 284 25.31 20.39 -2.22
C ASN A 284 26.35 19.28 -2.03
N HIS A 285 27.64 19.65 -2.01
CA HIS A 285 28.71 18.71 -1.68
C HIS A 285 28.58 18.21 -0.22
N PRO A 286 28.85 16.93 0.11
CA PRO A 286 28.72 16.39 1.47
C PRO A 286 29.53 17.15 2.52
N ARG A 287 30.63 17.84 2.15
CA ARG A 287 31.38 18.71 3.06
C ARG A 287 30.55 19.86 3.64
N TYR A 288 29.48 20.28 2.97
CA TYR A 288 28.54 21.30 3.44
C TYR A 288 27.26 20.66 4.03
N VAL A 289 26.80 19.54 3.45
CA VAL A 289 25.63 18.82 3.95
C VAL A 289 25.87 18.27 5.36
N ILE A 290 27.03 17.67 5.62
CA ILE A 290 27.35 17.07 6.92
C ILE A 290 27.32 18.10 8.08
N PRO A 291 27.96 19.27 8.00
CA PRO A 291 27.82 20.31 9.02
C PRO A 291 26.38 20.79 9.20
N PHE A 292 25.62 20.92 8.11
CA PHE A 292 24.21 21.27 8.16
C PHE A 292 23.38 20.23 8.94
N LEU A 293 23.55 18.94 8.63
CA LEU A 293 22.89 17.85 9.36
C LEU A 293 23.23 17.84 10.85
N LYS A 294 24.50 18.11 11.19
CA LYS A 294 24.92 18.24 12.58
C LYS A 294 24.23 19.40 13.29
N ALA A 295 24.09 20.54 12.61
CA ALA A 295 23.40 21.71 13.15
C ALA A 295 21.92 21.44 13.39
N ILE A 296 21.20 20.92 12.39
CA ILE A 296 19.78 20.59 12.55
C ILE A 296 19.55 19.45 13.56
N ALA A 297 20.46 18.50 13.69
CA ALA A 297 20.39 17.47 14.74
C ALA A 297 20.45 18.08 16.14
N GLY A 298 21.27 19.13 16.33
CA GLY A 298 21.32 19.90 17.57
C GLY A 298 19.99 20.61 17.87
N GLU A 299 19.38 21.22 16.86
CA GLU A 299 18.06 21.88 17.00
C GLU A 299 16.94 20.85 17.25
N LEU A 300 16.97 19.72 16.53
CA LEU A 300 15.99 18.64 16.68
C LEU A 300 15.97 18.09 18.12
N LYS A 301 17.13 17.82 18.69
CA LYS A 301 17.25 17.30 20.08
C LYS A 301 16.66 18.22 21.15
N LYS A 302 16.64 19.55 20.91
CA LYS A 302 16.03 20.50 21.87
C LYS A 302 14.52 20.31 22.00
N GLN A 303 13.84 19.88 20.94
CA GLN A 303 12.39 19.75 20.87
C GLN A 303 11.94 18.28 20.96
N HIS A 304 12.71 17.38 20.32
CA HIS A 304 12.42 15.94 20.19
C HIS A 304 13.67 15.13 20.56
N PRO A 305 13.97 14.92 21.85
CA PRO A 305 15.26 14.37 22.31
C PRO A 305 15.58 12.97 21.77
N GLN A 306 14.56 12.19 21.40
CA GLN A 306 14.71 10.82 20.86
C GLN A 306 14.76 10.78 19.33
N ALA A 307 14.52 11.91 18.67
CA ALA A 307 14.48 11.95 17.21
C ALA A 307 15.87 11.79 16.57
N GLY A 308 15.87 11.14 15.40
CA GLY A 308 17.09 10.88 14.63
C GLY A 308 17.14 11.62 13.29
N VAL A 309 18.36 11.93 12.82
CA VAL A 309 18.60 12.51 11.51
C VAL A 309 19.12 11.44 10.56
N TRP A 310 18.61 11.46 9.32
CA TRP A 310 18.95 10.53 8.25
C TRP A 310 19.35 11.29 6.99
N ILE A 311 20.17 10.66 6.15
CA ILE A 311 20.62 11.20 4.87
C ILE A 311 20.50 10.14 3.78
N SER A 312 20.21 10.55 2.53
CA SER A 312 20.45 9.70 1.36
C SER A 312 21.74 10.13 0.65
N LEU A 313 22.32 9.20 -0.12
CA LEU A 313 23.46 9.48 -1.01
C LEU A 313 22.98 9.77 -2.45
N GLN A 314 21.70 10.01 -2.61
CA GLN A 314 21.10 10.36 -3.90
C GLN A 314 21.75 11.61 -4.48
N GLY A 315 22.14 11.54 -5.76
CA GLY A 315 22.74 12.66 -6.48
C GLY A 315 24.22 12.93 -6.16
N PHE A 316 24.83 12.19 -5.22
CA PHE A 316 26.27 12.32 -4.97
C PHE A 316 27.07 11.58 -6.04
N SER A 317 28.18 12.19 -6.48
CA SER A 317 29.20 11.52 -7.29
C SER A 317 29.95 10.44 -6.48
N ASP A 318 30.68 9.56 -7.17
CA ASP A 318 31.48 8.52 -6.49
C ASP A 318 32.49 9.13 -5.51
N GLU A 319 33.16 10.25 -5.87
CA GLU A 319 34.07 10.99 -4.98
C GLU A 319 33.35 11.54 -3.74
N GLN A 320 32.14 12.07 -3.91
CA GLN A 320 31.32 12.58 -2.81
C GLN A 320 30.83 11.45 -1.88
N ILE A 321 30.51 10.28 -2.45
CA ILE A 321 30.14 9.08 -1.72
C ILE A 321 31.35 8.58 -0.89
N ASP A 322 32.55 8.56 -1.49
CA ASP A 322 33.78 8.18 -0.80
C ASP A 322 34.13 9.15 0.33
N TYR A 323 33.96 10.45 0.11
CA TYR A 323 34.09 11.47 1.15
C TYR A 323 33.14 11.22 2.33
N PHE A 324 31.88 10.90 2.04
CA PHE A 324 30.88 10.62 3.07
C PHE A 324 31.23 9.40 3.92
N TYR A 325 31.60 8.28 3.29
CA TYR A 325 31.98 7.07 4.04
C TYR A 325 33.26 7.26 4.83
N HIS A 326 34.26 7.96 4.27
CA HIS A 326 35.48 8.31 5.02
C HIS A 326 35.16 9.14 6.26
N TYR A 327 34.25 10.09 6.15
CA TYR A 327 33.78 10.87 7.31
C TYR A 327 33.14 9.97 8.37
N LEU A 328 32.30 9.00 7.99
CA LEU A 328 31.67 8.07 8.94
C LEU A 328 32.70 7.19 9.66
N GLU A 329 33.74 6.75 8.95
CA GLU A 329 34.81 5.92 9.50
C GLU A 329 35.68 6.68 10.49
N THR A 330 36.00 7.95 10.19
CA THR A 330 36.91 8.78 11.00
C THR A 330 36.21 9.44 12.18
N GLU A 331 35.06 10.04 11.98
CA GLU A 331 34.36 10.84 12.98
C GLU A 331 33.29 10.05 13.76
N SER A 332 32.77 8.98 13.17
CA SER A 332 31.76 8.10 13.78
C SER A 332 30.63 8.87 14.52
N PRO A 333 29.91 9.80 13.86
CA PRO A 333 29.00 10.73 14.52
C PRO A 333 27.81 10.04 15.18
N ASP A 334 27.49 10.41 16.42
CA ASP A 334 26.34 9.88 17.19
C ASP A 334 25.02 10.60 16.87
N TRP A 335 25.07 11.73 16.19
CA TRP A 335 23.87 12.48 15.78
C TRP A 335 23.21 11.88 14.53
N LEU A 336 23.95 11.13 13.70
CA LEU A 336 23.40 10.45 12.53
C LEU A 336 22.77 9.11 12.92
N ARG A 337 21.52 8.89 12.54
CA ARG A 337 20.81 7.64 12.81
C ARG A 337 21.03 6.59 11.73
N GLY A 338 21.07 7.01 10.47
CA GLY A 338 21.22 6.06 9.37
C GLY A 338 21.22 6.68 7.99
N VAL A 339 21.30 5.82 6.98
CA VAL A 339 21.31 6.16 5.56
C VAL A 339 20.06 5.63 4.88
N VAL A 340 19.55 6.42 3.94
CA VAL A 340 18.39 6.09 3.10
C VAL A 340 18.87 5.81 1.68
N SER A 341 18.47 4.69 1.09
CA SER A 341 18.73 4.37 -0.31
C SER A 341 17.43 4.26 -1.10
N GLY A 342 17.38 4.96 -2.21
CA GLY A 342 16.24 5.02 -3.13
C GLY A 342 16.70 5.32 -4.56
N PRO A 343 15.82 5.85 -5.42
CA PRO A 343 16.19 6.24 -6.78
C PRO A 343 17.42 7.16 -6.80
N GLY A 344 18.37 6.91 -7.68
CA GLY A 344 19.61 7.70 -7.78
C GLY A 344 20.62 7.52 -6.63
N SER A 345 20.37 6.61 -5.69
CA SER A 345 21.34 6.21 -4.66
C SER A 345 22.21 5.05 -5.15
N PRO A 346 23.40 4.82 -4.55
CA PRO A 346 24.14 3.58 -4.76
C PRO A 346 23.30 2.33 -4.49
N PRO A 347 23.65 1.17 -5.08
CA PRO A 347 22.94 -0.08 -4.82
C PRO A 347 22.82 -0.39 -3.33
N LEU A 348 21.66 -0.94 -2.91
CA LEU A 348 21.40 -1.27 -1.50
C LEU A 348 22.47 -2.21 -0.89
N SER A 349 22.95 -3.18 -1.67
CA SER A 349 24.03 -4.09 -1.27
C SER A 349 25.31 -3.34 -0.96
N ASP A 350 25.69 -2.39 -1.82
CA ASP A 350 26.95 -1.65 -1.71
C ASP A 350 26.89 -0.68 -0.52
N THR A 351 25.74 0.00 -0.38
CA THR A 351 25.48 0.85 0.80
C THR A 351 25.58 0.02 2.08
N ARG A 352 24.92 -1.15 2.16
CA ARG A 352 24.98 -1.99 3.35
C ARG A 352 26.39 -2.49 3.66
N TYR A 353 27.16 -2.85 2.63
CA TYR A 353 28.55 -3.30 2.78
C TYR A 353 29.46 -2.22 3.34
N ARG A 354 29.31 -0.98 2.86
CA ARG A 354 30.17 0.17 3.27
C ARG A 354 29.73 0.85 4.57
N LEU A 355 28.43 0.77 4.92
CA LEU A 355 27.88 1.46 6.08
C LEU A 355 28.28 0.77 7.39
N PRO A 356 28.95 1.46 8.34
CA PRO A 356 29.29 0.89 9.64
C PRO A 356 28.02 0.38 10.37
N GLN A 357 28.14 -0.75 11.07
CA GLN A 357 27.00 -1.46 11.69
C GLN A 357 26.22 -0.65 12.72
N LYS A 358 26.80 0.41 13.29
CA LYS A 358 26.10 1.27 14.23
C LYS A 358 24.99 2.11 13.57
N TYR A 359 25.04 2.29 12.24
CA TYR A 359 24.06 3.06 11.50
C TYR A 359 23.05 2.16 10.83
N MET A 360 21.79 2.56 10.90
CA MET A 360 20.71 1.85 10.23
C MET A 360 20.69 2.18 8.74
N HIS A 361 20.17 1.26 7.94
CA HIS A 361 19.97 1.44 6.51
C HIS A 361 18.50 1.25 6.15
N ARG A 362 17.87 2.29 5.61
CA ARG A 362 16.46 2.29 5.21
C ARG A 362 16.32 2.28 3.69
N HIS A 363 15.45 1.43 3.17
CA HIS A 363 15.05 1.45 1.77
C HIS A 363 13.94 2.49 1.55
N TYR A 364 14.13 3.41 0.62
CA TYR A 364 13.13 4.32 0.08
C TYR A 364 12.60 3.73 -1.21
N ALA A 365 11.72 2.73 -1.10
CA ALA A 365 11.20 1.97 -2.23
C ALA A 365 10.16 2.79 -2.99
N ASP A 366 10.37 2.95 -4.28
CA ASP A 366 9.40 3.59 -5.17
C ASP A 366 8.40 2.53 -5.68
N ILE A 367 7.23 2.45 -5.06
CA ILE A 367 6.15 1.50 -5.38
C ILE A 367 4.98 2.17 -6.11
N THR A 368 5.08 3.45 -6.41
CA THR A 368 4.00 4.25 -6.99
C THR A 368 4.13 4.41 -8.51
N HIS A 369 5.36 4.52 -9.01
CA HIS A 369 5.62 4.76 -10.42
C HIS A 369 5.70 3.45 -11.21
N THR A 370 4.85 3.30 -12.20
CA THR A 370 4.71 2.05 -12.96
C THR A 370 5.70 1.93 -14.11
N VAL A 371 6.07 3.05 -14.72
CA VAL A 371 6.84 3.09 -15.99
C VAL A 371 8.25 3.61 -15.82
N ARG A 372 8.45 4.49 -14.87
CA ARG A 372 9.70 5.22 -14.63
C ARG A 372 10.11 5.06 -13.18
N CYS A 373 11.32 5.42 -12.87
CA CYS A 373 11.94 5.29 -11.56
C CYS A 373 12.44 3.87 -11.24
N LEU A 374 12.45 3.49 -9.95
CA LEU A 374 13.26 2.38 -9.46
C LEU A 374 12.77 1.01 -9.94
N TYR A 375 11.45 0.82 -10.04
CA TYR A 375 10.84 -0.48 -10.34
C TYR A 375 9.81 -0.38 -11.46
N PRO A 376 10.26 -0.30 -12.73
CA PRO A 376 9.35 -0.27 -13.86
C PRO A 376 8.61 -1.60 -14.02
N THR A 377 7.39 -1.56 -14.53
CA THR A 377 6.65 -2.77 -14.93
C THR A 377 7.40 -3.50 -16.01
N LEU A 378 7.72 -4.77 -15.76
CA LEU A 378 8.44 -5.61 -16.71
C LEU A 378 7.53 -6.03 -17.87
N ARG A 379 8.11 -6.14 -19.08
CA ARG A 379 7.44 -6.62 -20.31
C ARG A 379 6.11 -5.90 -20.63
N TRP A 380 6.04 -4.63 -20.28
CA TRP A 380 4.85 -3.81 -20.48
C TRP A 380 4.63 -3.50 -21.96
N ASP A 381 3.40 -3.72 -22.43
CA ASP A 381 3.03 -3.41 -23.81
C ASP A 381 3.07 -1.89 -24.07
N GLN A 382 3.53 -1.50 -25.26
CA GLN A 382 3.60 -0.10 -25.68
C GLN A 382 2.21 0.58 -25.64
N ALA A 383 1.12 -0.14 -25.85
CA ALA A 383 -0.23 0.40 -25.77
C ALA A 383 -0.53 0.97 -24.39
N PHE A 384 -0.08 0.30 -23.32
CA PHE A 384 -0.20 0.83 -21.95
C PHE A 384 0.72 2.03 -21.73
N ALA A 385 1.95 1.99 -22.24
CA ALA A 385 2.87 3.12 -22.14
C ALA A 385 2.34 4.41 -22.80
N LEU A 386 1.58 4.28 -23.88
CA LEU A 386 0.99 5.40 -24.63
C LEU A 386 -0.30 5.94 -24.00
N THR A 387 -1.03 5.11 -23.26
CA THR A 387 -2.38 5.42 -22.76
C THR A 387 -2.48 5.59 -21.25
N LEU A 388 -1.39 5.36 -20.52
CA LEU A 388 -1.30 5.56 -19.07
C LEU A 388 -0.26 6.61 -18.73
N GLY A 389 -0.54 7.36 -17.68
CA GLY A 389 0.48 8.16 -17.01
C GLY A 389 1.42 7.29 -16.18
N ARG A 390 2.33 7.95 -15.48
CA ARG A 390 3.35 7.33 -14.63
C ARG A 390 2.78 6.69 -13.36
N GLU A 391 1.66 7.20 -12.86
CA GLU A 391 1.05 6.83 -11.58
C GLU A 391 -0.40 6.34 -11.73
N PRO A 392 -0.67 5.32 -12.58
CA PRO A 392 -2.01 4.77 -12.72
C PRO A 392 -2.37 3.84 -11.56
N VAL A 393 -3.64 3.44 -11.48
CA VAL A 393 -4.07 2.36 -10.58
C VAL A 393 -3.23 1.10 -10.86
N ASN A 394 -2.51 0.63 -9.86
CA ASN A 394 -1.38 -0.27 -10.03
C ASN A 394 -1.35 -1.44 -9.03
N PRO A 395 -2.34 -2.37 -9.01
CA PRO A 395 -2.27 -3.55 -8.17
C PRO A 395 -1.26 -4.57 -8.75
N GLN A 396 -0.08 -4.68 -8.12
CA GLN A 396 1.00 -5.61 -8.51
C GLN A 396 1.51 -6.41 -7.29
N PRO A 397 0.67 -7.23 -6.65
CA PRO A 397 1.01 -7.90 -5.41
C PRO A 397 2.18 -8.88 -5.53
N PHE A 398 2.30 -9.66 -6.61
CA PHE A 398 3.42 -10.57 -6.80
C PHE A 398 4.73 -9.83 -7.04
N TYR A 399 4.70 -8.85 -7.93
CA TYR A 399 5.91 -8.11 -8.31
C TYR A 399 6.52 -7.40 -7.10
N TYR A 400 5.70 -6.68 -6.33
CA TYR A 400 6.20 -5.96 -5.16
C TYR A 400 6.56 -6.86 -3.99
N ALA A 401 5.91 -8.01 -3.82
CA ALA A 401 6.35 -9.01 -2.85
C ALA A 401 7.74 -9.56 -3.18
N VAL A 402 8.00 -9.87 -4.46
CA VAL A 402 9.33 -10.33 -4.93
C VAL A 402 10.38 -9.23 -4.76
N LEU A 403 10.06 -7.99 -5.08
CA LEU A 403 10.98 -6.86 -4.90
C LEU A 403 11.32 -6.65 -3.42
N HIS A 404 10.32 -6.69 -2.54
CA HIS A 404 10.57 -6.61 -1.11
C HIS A 404 11.55 -7.71 -0.66
N ASP A 405 11.28 -8.98 -0.98
CA ASP A 405 12.11 -10.11 -0.56
C ASP A 405 13.54 -10.04 -1.11
N ARG A 406 13.71 -9.46 -2.29
CA ARG A 406 15.01 -9.28 -2.92
C ARG A 406 15.88 -8.23 -2.21
N TYR A 407 15.29 -7.12 -1.78
CA TYR A 407 16.04 -5.95 -1.31
C TYR A 407 16.05 -5.78 0.21
N ALA A 408 15.03 -6.26 0.90
CA ALA A 408 14.93 -6.14 2.35
C ALA A 408 16.12 -6.69 3.13
N PRO A 409 16.80 -7.81 2.71
CA PRO A 409 17.97 -8.34 3.44
C PRO A 409 19.15 -7.38 3.56
N PHE A 410 19.21 -6.34 2.72
CA PHE A 410 20.28 -5.33 2.79
C PHE A 410 19.94 -4.16 3.71
N THR A 411 18.77 -4.15 4.36
CA THR A 411 18.22 -2.99 5.06
C THR A 411 17.68 -3.35 6.44
N ASP A 412 17.45 -2.34 7.26
CA ASP A 412 16.72 -2.44 8.52
C ASP A 412 15.22 -2.20 8.32
N GLY A 413 14.76 -2.16 7.08
CA GLY A 413 13.39 -1.96 6.67
C GLY A 413 13.22 -0.87 5.62
N PHE A 414 12.00 -0.42 5.45
CA PHE A 414 11.63 0.46 4.36
C PHE A 414 10.69 1.58 4.81
N LEU A 415 10.70 2.64 4.02
CA LEU A 415 9.65 3.65 3.97
C LEU A 415 9.36 3.93 2.51
N ALA A 416 8.29 3.31 1.98
CA ALA A 416 7.99 3.33 0.57
C ALA A 416 7.39 4.67 0.13
N TYR A 417 7.82 5.15 -1.04
CA TYR A 417 7.31 6.38 -1.62
C TYR A 417 5.92 6.18 -2.22
N SER A 418 5.03 7.15 -2.03
CA SER A 418 3.69 7.18 -2.60
C SER A 418 3.14 8.61 -2.72
N ASP A 419 2.50 8.90 -3.85
CA ASP A 419 1.83 10.18 -4.14
C ASP A 419 0.30 10.08 -4.14
N GLY A 420 -0.26 8.90 -3.93
CA GLY A 420 -1.71 8.77 -3.97
C GLY A 420 -2.25 7.41 -3.54
N ALA A 421 -3.57 7.28 -3.65
CA ALA A 421 -4.28 6.04 -3.30
C ALA A 421 -4.13 4.93 -4.35
N HIS A 422 -3.64 5.23 -5.54
CA HIS A 422 -3.57 4.31 -6.69
C HIS A 422 -2.69 3.07 -6.46
N ASP A 423 -1.78 3.09 -5.49
CA ASP A 423 -0.90 1.99 -5.09
C ASP A 423 -1.29 1.34 -3.75
N ASP A 424 -2.53 1.50 -3.32
CA ASP A 424 -3.03 1.11 -1.99
C ASP A 424 -2.72 -0.35 -1.62
N LEU A 425 -3.05 -1.32 -2.49
CA LEU A 425 -2.73 -2.73 -2.26
C LEU A 425 -1.23 -2.97 -2.11
N ASN A 426 -0.40 -2.29 -2.90
CA ASN A 426 1.05 -2.45 -2.86
C ASN A 426 1.64 -2.03 -1.50
N LYS A 427 1.06 -1.02 -0.85
CA LYS A 427 1.42 -0.64 0.53
C LYS A 427 1.10 -1.75 1.53
N CYS A 428 -0.06 -2.38 1.41
CA CYS A 428 -0.44 -3.52 2.25
C CYS A 428 0.53 -4.69 2.04
N ILE A 429 0.92 -4.99 0.79
CA ILE A 429 1.92 -6.02 0.46
C ILE A 429 3.25 -5.71 1.14
N TRP A 430 3.81 -4.50 0.96
CA TRP A 430 5.08 -4.12 1.56
C TRP A 430 5.03 -4.16 3.09
N SER A 431 3.96 -3.67 3.72
CA SER A 431 3.80 -3.68 5.18
C SER A 431 3.77 -5.10 5.74
N ARG A 432 3.01 -6.02 5.11
CA ARG A 432 2.94 -7.42 5.53
C ARG A 432 4.25 -8.17 5.28
N LYS A 433 4.90 -7.95 4.15
CA LYS A 433 6.22 -8.52 3.85
C LYS A 433 7.29 -8.02 4.83
N GLY A 434 7.25 -6.75 5.22
CA GLY A 434 8.12 -6.19 6.26
C GLY A 434 7.82 -6.73 7.66
N TRP A 435 6.60 -7.17 7.91
CA TRP A 435 6.24 -7.86 9.13
C TRP A 435 6.78 -9.30 9.12
N SER A 436 6.51 -10.05 8.06
CA SER A 436 6.97 -11.43 7.90
C SER A 436 7.18 -11.79 6.43
N LYS A 437 8.40 -12.11 6.05
CA LYS A 437 8.73 -12.60 4.71
C LYS A 437 8.03 -13.92 4.35
N LYS A 438 7.53 -14.66 5.35
CA LYS A 438 6.80 -15.93 5.15
C LYS A 438 5.41 -15.73 4.59
N GLU A 439 4.81 -14.53 4.77
CA GLU A 439 3.53 -14.23 4.15
C GLU A 439 3.70 -14.08 2.65
N ASP A 440 2.85 -14.73 1.88
CA ASP A 440 2.86 -14.63 0.43
C ASP A 440 1.85 -13.59 -0.09
N ALA A 441 2.01 -13.20 -1.34
CA ALA A 441 1.17 -12.17 -1.96
C ALA A 441 -0.31 -12.58 -2.03
N ILE A 442 -0.61 -13.87 -2.17
CA ILE A 442 -1.98 -14.38 -2.23
C ILE A 442 -2.67 -14.19 -0.89
N GLY A 443 -2.07 -14.71 0.19
CA GLY A 443 -2.62 -14.61 1.53
C GLY A 443 -2.78 -13.16 2.01
N ILE A 444 -1.83 -12.27 1.64
CA ILE A 444 -1.97 -10.83 1.94
C ILE A 444 -3.14 -10.22 1.15
N THR A 445 -3.30 -10.59 -0.13
CA THR A 445 -4.41 -10.10 -0.97
C THR A 445 -5.76 -10.62 -0.45
N GLU A 446 -5.82 -11.85 0.04
CA GLU A 446 -7.02 -12.40 0.70
C GLU A 446 -7.38 -11.66 1.98
N GLN A 447 -6.39 -11.32 2.83
CA GLN A 447 -6.62 -10.47 4.01
C GLN A 447 -7.14 -9.09 3.61
N TYR A 448 -6.59 -8.49 2.53
CA TYR A 448 -7.05 -7.22 1.97
C TYR A 448 -8.52 -7.30 1.53
N VAL A 449 -8.88 -8.32 0.76
CA VAL A 449 -10.26 -8.56 0.28
C VAL A 449 -11.22 -8.75 1.45
N ARG A 450 -10.85 -9.56 2.43
CA ARG A 450 -11.68 -9.83 3.62
C ARG A 450 -11.90 -8.56 4.44
N PHE A 451 -10.83 -7.80 4.70
CA PHE A 451 -10.91 -6.61 5.52
C PHE A 451 -11.67 -5.47 4.87
N PHE A 452 -11.39 -5.16 3.60
CA PHE A 452 -11.99 -3.99 2.93
C PHE A 452 -13.36 -4.28 2.33
N PHE A 453 -13.60 -5.47 1.83
CA PHE A 453 -14.84 -5.80 1.11
C PHE A 453 -15.78 -6.75 1.88
N GLY A 454 -15.35 -7.32 3.00
CA GLY A 454 -16.17 -8.24 3.80
C GLY A 454 -16.51 -9.54 3.06
N ILE A 455 -15.68 -9.98 2.12
CA ILE A 455 -15.94 -11.14 1.27
C ILE A 455 -15.17 -12.33 1.81
N ASN A 456 -15.91 -13.36 2.24
CA ASN A 456 -15.32 -14.58 2.82
C ASN A 456 -14.69 -15.50 1.77
N SER A 457 -15.24 -15.57 0.58
CA SER A 457 -14.64 -16.30 -0.54
C SER A 457 -13.53 -15.45 -1.19
N GLY A 458 -12.56 -15.02 -0.37
CA GLY A 458 -11.48 -14.13 -0.78
C GLY A 458 -10.72 -14.61 -1.99
N ASP A 459 -10.59 -15.93 -2.17
CA ASP A 459 -9.95 -16.59 -3.30
C ASP A 459 -10.48 -16.11 -4.67
N ARG A 460 -11.79 -15.89 -4.80
CA ARG A 460 -12.37 -15.44 -6.09
C ARG A 460 -12.04 -14.01 -6.43
N VAL A 461 -12.07 -13.11 -5.44
CA VAL A 461 -11.76 -11.69 -5.65
C VAL A 461 -10.24 -11.50 -5.68
N ALA A 462 -9.51 -12.17 -4.80
CA ALA A 462 -8.05 -12.16 -4.82
C ALA A 462 -7.51 -12.63 -6.19
N ASP A 463 -8.00 -13.74 -6.73
CA ASP A 463 -7.65 -14.20 -8.08
C ASP A 463 -7.94 -13.16 -9.16
N ALA A 464 -9.06 -12.42 -9.05
CA ALA A 464 -9.40 -11.38 -10.01
C ALA A 464 -8.42 -10.19 -9.91
N ILE A 465 -7.97 -9.83 -8.71
CA ILE A 465 -6.92 -8.82 -8.49
C ILE A 465 -5.58 -9.29 -9.10
N LEU A 466 -5.19 -10.53 -8.83
CA LEU A 466 -3.97 -11.13 -9.42
C LEU A 466 -4.06 -11.22 -10.96
N GLY A 467 -5.28 -11.34 -11.49
CA GLY A 467 -5.54 -11.27 -12.91
C GLY A 467 -5.22 -9.89 -13.51
N LEU A 468 -5.50 -8.81 -12.77
CA LEU A 468 -5.16 -7.43 -13.21
C LEU A 468 -3.65 -7.22 -13.31
N GLU A 469 -2.86 -7.77 -12.39
CA GLU A 469 -1.41 -7.73 -12.51
C GLU A 469 -0.92 -8.42 -13.77
N ARG A 470 -1.44 -9.63 -14.06
CA ARG A 470 -1.07 -10.42 -15.24
C ARG A 470 -1.52 -9.78 -16.57
N ASN A 471 -2.51 -8.91 -16.56
CA ASN A 471 -2.93 -8.18 -17.75
C ASN A 471 -1.81 -7.36 -18.36
N TRP A 472 -0.84 -6.92 -17.56
CA TRP A 472 0.29 -6.11 -18.00
C TRP A 472 1.53 -6.92 -18.39
N ASP A 473 1.41 -8.22 -18.52
CA ASP A 473 2.53 -9.10 -18.86
C ASP A 473 2.52 -9.50 -20.33
N GLY A 474 3.48 -8.99 -21.09
CA GLY A 474 3.71 -9.31 -22.49
C GLY A 474 2.80 -8.58 -23.48
N PRO A 475 2.86 -8.99 -24.77
CA PRO A 475 2.07 -8.37 -25.82
C PRO A 475 0.57 -8.47 -25.57
N ILE A 476 -0.10 -7.33 -25.60
CA ILE A 476 -1.53 -7.21 -25.29
C ILE A 476 -2.41 -8.04 -26.23
N GLU A 477 -1.99 -8.18 -27.51
CA GLU A 477 -2.69 -8.95 -28.53
C GLU A 477 -2.74 -10.45 -28.18
N ALA A 478 -1.64 -10.97 -27.65
CA ALA A 478 -1.51 -12.37 -27.28
C ALA A 478 -2.05 -12.70 -25.89
N ASN A 479 -2.33 -11.68 -25.06
CA ASN A 479 -2.79 -11.88 -23.68
C ASN A 479 -4.30 -12.15 -23.62
N GLY A 480 -4.72 -13.42 -23.79
CA GLY A 480 -6.12 -13.84 -23.63
C GLY A 480 -6.67 -13.68 -22.21
N GLY A 481 -5.79 -13.56 -21.20
CA GLY A 481 -6.16 -13.36 -19.80
C GLY A 481 -6.93 -12.06 -19.54
N ILE A 482 -6.70 -11.00 -20.34
CA ILE A 482 -7.38 -9.71 -20.17
C ILE A 482 -8.91 -9.85 -20.29
N GLU A 483 -9.41 -10.52 -21.32
CA GLU A 483 -10.86 -10.74 -21.50
C GLU A 483 -11.43 -11.66 -20.40
N MET A 484 -10.70 -12.67 -19.97
CA MET A 484 -11.11 -13.55 -18.88
C MET A 484 -11.18 -12.78 -17.55
N THR A 485 -10.16 -12.00 -17.23
CA THR A 485 -10.11 -11.15 -16.03
C THR A 485 -11.25 -10.14 -16.03
N PHE A 486 -11.52 -9.52 -17.18
CA PHE A 486 -12.64 -8.59 -17.33
C PHE A 486 -13.99 -9.27 -17.10
N SER A 487 -14.24 -10.42 -17.74
CA SER A 487 -15.48 -11.18 -17.53
C SER A 487 -15.67 -11.53 -16.05
N ARG A 488 -14.60 -11.88 -15.34
CA ARG A 488 -14.64 -12.14 -13.90
C ARG A 488 -15.00 -10.90 -13.09
N TRP A 489 -14.40 -9.74 -13.40
CA TRP A 489 -14.75 -8.48 -12.74
C TRP A 489 -16.19 -8.05 -13.00
N GLN A 490 -16.74 -8.27 -14.21
CA GLN A 490 -18.16 -8.03 -14.48
C GLN A 490 -19.07 -8.91 -13.63
N GLN A 491 -18.73 -10.19 -13.45
CA GLN A 491 -19.48 -11.08 -12.56
C GLN A 491 -19.42 -10.63 -11.09
N LEU A 492 -18.23 -10.17 -10.63
CA LEU A 492 -18.05 -9.66 -9.27
C LEU A 492 -18.78 -8.33 -9.07
N GLU A 493 -18.77 -7.44 -10.05
CA GLU A 493 -19.53 -6.19 -10.04
C GLU A 493 -21.03 -6.43 -9.83
N GLN A 494 -21.57 -7.46 -10.47
CA GLN A 494 -22.98 -7.87 -10.31
C GLN A 494 -23.24 -8.59 -8.96
N ALA A 495 -22.30 -9.41 -8.51
CA ALA A 495 -22.46 -10.20 -7.29
C ALA A 495 -22.34 -9.36 -6.00
N TYR A 496 -21.57 -8.26 -6.04
CA TYR A 496 -21.28 -7.42 -4.88
C TYR A 496 -21.64 -5.93 -5.13
N PRO A 497 -22.93 -5.60 -5.32
CA PRO A 497 -23.33 -4.24 -5.68
C PRO A 497 -23.00 -3.20 -4.60
N ARG A 498 -22.98 -3.57 -3.31
CA ARG A 498 -22.63 -2.67 -2.22
C ARG A 498 -21.15 -2.27 -2.23
N SER A 499 -20.27 -3.12 -2.74
CA SER A 499 -18.84 -2.82 -2.86
C SER A 499 -18.54 -1.76 -3.92
N GLN A 500 -19.49 -1.47 -4.82
CA GLN A 500 -19.32 -0.46 -5.85
C GLN A 500 -19.21 0.96 -5.31
N GLU A 501 -19.61 1.22 -4.05
CA GLU A 501 -19.44 2.50 -3.37
C GLU A 501 -18.05 2.64 -2.73
N ASP A 502 -17.30 1.54 -2.59
CA ASP A 502 -15.95 1.55 -2.06
C ASP A 502 -14.93 1.99 -3.13
N TRP A 503 -14.13 3.00 -2.82
CA TRP A 503 -13.15 3.56 -3.76
C TRP A 503 -12.07 2.55 -4.17
N ARG A 504 -11.71 1.59 -3.31
CA ARG A 504 -10.76 0.52 -3.65
C ARG A 504 -11.34 -0.42 -4.70
N TRP A 505 -12.61 -0.77 -4.53
CA TRP A 505 -13.33 -1.58 -5.52
C TRP A 505 -13.49 -0.84 -6.85
N GLN A 506 -13.79 0.46 -6.81
CA GLN A 506 -13.87 1.31 -8.00
C GLN A 506 -12.53 1.38 -8.74
N MET A 507 -11.39 1.48 -8.03
CA MET A 507 -10.07 1.43 -8.68
C MET A 507 -9.82 0.11 -9.41
N LEU A 508 -10.19 -1.02 -8.81
CA LEU A 508 -10.03 -2.34 -9.43
C LEU A 508 -10.92 -2.50 -10.66
N LEU A 509 -12.16 -2.01 -10.60
CA LEU A 509 -13.06 -1.98 -11.75
C LEU A 509 -12.54 -1.05 -12.84
N LEU A 510 -12.12 0.18 -12.51
CA LEU A 510 -11.50 1.11 -13.46
C LEU A 510 -10.38 0.40 -14.23
N ARG A 511 -9.51 -0.33 -13.52
CA ARG A 511 -8.41 -1.04 -14.13
C ARG A 511 -8.87 -2.17 -15.08
N ALA A 512 -9.88 -2.95 -14.69
CA ALA A 512 -10.43 -4.03 -15.53
C ALA A 512 -11.06 -3.51 -16.82
N TYR A 513 -11.85 -2.43 -16.73
CA TYR A 513 -12.47 -1.78 -17.88
C TYR A 513 -11.44 -1.13 -18.79
N TYR A 514 -10.43 -0.46 -18.20
CA TYR A 514 -9.35 0.19 -18.94
C TYR A 514 -8.50 -0.83 -19.73
N ASP A 515 -8.00 -1.88 -19.09
CA ASP A 515 -7.16 -2.90 -19.75
C ASP A 515 -7.88 -3.52 -20.97
N THR A 516 -9.16 -3.80 -20.81
CA THR A 516 -9.98 -4.39 -21.88
C THR A 516 -10.26 -3.40 -23.01
N TYR A 517 -10.55 -2.14 -22.67
CA TYR A 517 -10.78 -1.09 -23.65
C TYR A 517 -9.54 -0.88 -24.54
N VAL A 518 -8.37 -0.73 -23.90
CA VAL A 518 -7.09 -0.55 -24.61
C VAL A 518 -6.79 -1.75 -25.50
N LYS A 519 -6.99 -2.99 -25.02
CA LYS A 519 -6.80 -4.20 -25.83
C LYS A 519 -7.70 -4.22 -27.05
N ARG A 520 -8.99 -3.97 -26.90
CA ARG A 520 -9.95 -3.99 -28.01
C ARG A 520 -9.61 -2.93 -29.05
N ARG A 521 -9.24 -1.74 -28.59
CA ARG A 521 -8.76 -0.66 -29.48
C ARG A 521 -7.49 -1.08 -30.23
N LYS A 522 -6.50 -1.62 -29.52
CA LYS A 522 -5.24 -2.08 -30.15
C LYS A 522 -5.48 -3.09 -31.26
N LEU A 523 -6.32 -4.09 -31.01
CA LEU A 523 -6.65 -5.11 -32.01
C LEU A 523 -7.36 -4.51 -33.23
N TYR A 524 -8.29 -3.59 -33.01
CA TYR A 524 -9.00 -2.90 -34.07
C TYR A 524 -8.07 -1.99 -34.91
N GLU A 525 -7.30 -1.14 -34.21
CA GLU A 525 -6.40 -0.19 -34.87
C GLU A 525 -5.25 -0.87 -35.65
N GLN A 526 -4.75 -2.00 -35.15
CA GLN A 526 -3.81 -2.83 -35.90
C GLN A 526 -4.45 -3.48 -37.17
N ALA A 527 -5.73 -3.85 -37.08
CA ALA A 527 -6.42 -4.34 -38.27
C ALA A 527 -6.56 -3.24 -39.36
N LEU A 528 -6.82 -2.00 -38.92
CA LEU A 528 -6.81 -0.85 -39.84
C LEU A 528 -5.44 -0.59 -40.44
N GLU A 529 -4.37 -0.70 -39.62
CA GLU A 529 -2.99 -0.53 -40.12
C GLU A 529 -2.61 -1.60 -41.15
N ARG A 530 -2.97 -2.87 -40.92
CA ARG A 530 -2.77 -3.93 -41.91
C ARG A 530 -3.52 -3.62 -43.21
N GLY A 531 -4.80 -3.21 -43.11
CA GLY A 531 -5.59 -2.84 -44.25
C GLY A 531 -5.03 -1.62 -45.01
N ALA A 532 -4.45 -0.66 -44.32
CA ALA A 532 -3.76 0.47 -44.94
C ALA A 532 -2.50 0.02 -45.70
N ASN A 533 -1.69 -0.89 -45.11
CA ASN A 533 -0.51 -1.47 -45.80
C ASN A 533 -0.91 -2.27 -47.02
N ASP A 534 -2.01 -3.03 -46.97
CA ASP A 534 -2.54 -3.77 -48.12
C ASP A 534 -2.95 -2.82 -49.26
N LEU A 535 -3.49 -1.64 -48.95
CA LEU A 535 -3.82 -0.60 -49.92
C LEU A 535 -2.55 0.03 -50.54
N LEU A 536 -1.52 0.29 -49.73
CA LEU A 536 -0.23 0.78 -50.21
C LEU A 536 0.43 -0.23 -51.17
N ALA A 537 0.31 -1.52 -50.89
CA ALA A 537 0.84 -2.57 -51.75
C ALA A 537 0.20 -2.60 -53.17
N GLN A 538 -1.00 -2.02 -53.33
CA GLN A 538 -1.70 -1.89 -54.61
C GLN A 538 -1.23 -0.68 -55.43
N ALA A 539 -0.25 0.10 -54.99
CA ALA A 539 0.26 1.28 -55.67
C ALA A 539 0.70 1.01 -57.15
N PRO A 540 1.29 -0.16 -57.52
CA PRO A 540 1.58 -0.48 -58.90
C PRO A 540 0.35 -0.54 -59.82
N GLU A 541 -0.82 -0.84 -59.26
CA GLU A 541 -2.08 -1.04 -60.00
C GLU A 541 -2.94 0.23 -60.05
N ILE A 542 -3.04 0.95 -58.93
CA ILE A 542 -3.95 2.10 -58.78
C ILE A 542 -3.24 3.46 -58.74
N GLY A 543 -1.91 3.44 -58.76
CA GLY A 543 -1.08 4.64 -58.61
C GLY A 543 -0.78 4.98 -57.15
N SER A 544 0.42 5.52 -56.91
CA SER A 544 0.91 5.80 -55.54
C SER A 544 0.08 6.84 -54.78
N GLU A 545 -0.38 7.89 -55.46
CA GLU A 545 -1.17 8.94 -54.83
C GLU A 545 -2.53 8.42 -54.32
N GLU A 546 -3.24 7.64 -55.15
CA GLU A 546 -4.52 7.05 -54.77
C GLU A 546 -4.34 5.99 -53.68
N ALA A 547 -3.29 5.15 -53.76
CA ALA A 547 -2.95 4.18 -52.72
C ALA A 547 -2.70 4.84 -51.38
N MET A 548 -1.91 5.91 -51.33
CA MET A 548 -1.63 6.68 -50.12
C MET A 548 -2.90 7.32 -49.55
N LYS A 549 -3.74 7.92 -50.36
CA LYS A 549 -5.01 8.53 -49.95
C LYS A 549 -5.98 7.51 -49.33
N LEU A 550 -6.11 6.33 -49.98
CA LEU A 550 -6.95 5.25 -49.47
C LEU A 550 -6.38 4.66 -48.14
N ALA A 551 -5.07 4.47 -48.06
CA ALA A 551 -4.40 3.97 -46.88
C ALA A 551 -4.57 4.95 -45.69
N LEU A 552 -4.36 6.25 -45.92
CA LEU A 552 -4.56 7.27 -44.89
C LEU A 552 -6.03 7.31 -44.42
N LYS A 553 -6.98 7.25 -45.36
CA LYS A 553 -8.40 7.15 -45.00
C LYS A 553 -8.69 5.91 -44.18
N LYS A 554 -8.06 4.76 -44.49
CA LYS A 554 -8.26 3.49 -43.77
C LYS A 554 -7.72 3.56 -42.38
N ILE A 555 -6.49 3.98 -42.17
CA ILE A 555 -5.86 3.99 -40.85
C ILE A 555 -6.51 5.00 -39.90
N THR A 556 -7.08 6.09 -40.42
CA THR A 556 -7.76 7.13 -39.64
C THR A 556 -9.24 6.83 -39.36
N GLU A 557 -9.77 5.69 -39.78
CA GLU A 557 -11.15 5.27 -39.39
C GLU A 557 -11.32 5.20 -37.89
N ALA A 558 -10.29 4.86 -37.14
CA ALA A 558 -10.30 4.79 -35.67
C ALA A 558 -10.68 6.13 -35.00
N ASP A 559 -10.41 7.28 -35.63
CA ASP A 559 -10.75 8.60 -35.11
C ASP A 559 -12.28 8.87 -35.11
N ARG A 560 -13.02 8.08 -35.87
CA ARG A 560 -14.48 8.24 -36.08
C ARG A 560 -15.31 7.13 -35.44
N ILE A 561 -14.69 5.96 -35.19
CA ILE A 561 -15.39 4.77 -34.76
C ILE A 561 -14.88 4.35 -33.38
N ASN A 562 -15.68 4.61 -32.35
CA ASN A 562 -15.45 4.04 -31.03
C ASN A 562 -16.03 2.60 -31.02
N ILE A 563 -15.16 1.60 -30.94
CA ILE A 563 -15.54 0.18 -30.99
C ILE A 563 -16.10 -0.37 -29.68
N ALA A 564 -15.91 0.33 -28.56
CA ALA A 564 -16.34 -0.13 -27.25
C ALA A 564 -16.85 1.06 -26.38
N PRO A 565 -17.87 1.81 -26.84
CA PRO A 565 -18.30 3.03 -26.18
C PRO A 565 -18.77 2.78 -24.73
N GLN A 566 -19.38 1.63 -24.44
CA GLN A 566 -19.85 1.29 -23.09
C GLN A 566 -18.67 1.13 -22.10
N LEU A 567 -17.52 0.58 -22.54
CA LEU A 567 -16.33 0.50 -21.71
C LEU A 567 -15.76 1.90 -21.44
N ARG A 568 -15.73 2.75 -22.46
CA ARG A 568 -15.25 4.12 -22.36
C ARG A 568 -16.08 4.95 -21.38
N THR A 569 -17.42 4.82 -21.43
CA THR A 569 -18.33 5.44 -20.47
C THR A 569 -18.06 4.98 -19.04
N LYS A 570 -17.90 3.66 -18.84
CA LYS A 570 -17.59 3.11 -17.50
C LYS A 570 -16.24 3.60 -16.95
N ILE A 571 -15.22 3.74 -17.79
CA ILE A 571 -13.94 4.33 -17.39
C ILE A 571 -14.16 5.77 -16.89
N GLU A 572 -14.96 6.57 -17.61
CA GLU A 572 -15.28 7.94 -17.20
C GLU A 572 -16.07 7.99 -15.89
N ASP A 573 -17.08 7.14 -15.72
CA ASP A 573 -17.89 7.05 -14.52
C ASP A 573 -17.03 6.72 -13.29
N TYR A 574 -16.11 5.73 -13.39
CA TYR A 574 -15.21 5.39 -12.29
C TYR A 574 -14.18 6.48 -12.01
N CYS A 575 -13.65 7.16 -13.01
CA CYS A 575 -12.78 8.31 -12.81
C CYS A 575 -13.49 9.44 -12.06
N GLU A 576 -14.74 9.72 -12.41
CA GLU A 576 -15.58 10.71 -11.70
C GLU A 576 -15.83 10.31 -10.25
N ALA A 577 -16.24 9.06 -10.01
CA ALA A 577 -16.48 8.53 -8.67
C ALA A 577 -15.23 8.59 -7.78
N LEU A 578 -14.08 8.21 -8.31
CA LEU A 578 -12.78 8.23 -7.60
C LEU A 578 -12.31 9.66 -7.32
N TYR A 579 -12.58 10.61 -8.21
CA TYR A 579 -12.29 12.02 -7.94
C TYR A 579 -13.10 12.55 -6.76
N HIS A 580 -14.40 12.24 -6.70
CA HIS A 580 -15.28 12.70 -5.62
C HIS A 580 -15.03 11.98 -4.29
N SER A 581 -14.69 10.70 -4.29
CA SER A 581 -14.50 9.91 -3.07
C SER A 581 -13.13 10.11 -2.44
N VAL A 582 -12.04 10.01 -3.23
CA VAL A 582 -10.66 10.04 -2.73
C VAL A 582 -9.77 11.07 -3.41
N GLY A 583 -10.32 11.97 -4.23
CA GLY A 583 -9.56 13.02 -4.89
C GLY A 583 -8.58 12.51 -5.95
N LEU A 584 -8.78 11.30 -6.52
CA LEU A 584 -7.91 10.75 -7.54
C LEU A 584 -8.05 11.56 -8.85
N GLN A 585 -6.94 12.16 -9.30
CA GLN A 585 -6.94 13.13 -10.40
C GLN A 585 -6.53 12.43 -11.70
N THR A 586 -7.51 12.00 -12.49
CA THR A 586 -7.29 11.21 -13.72
C THR A 586 -7.33 12.06 -15.01
N SER A 587 -7.30 13.39 -14.91
CA SER A 587 -7.22 14.33 -16.02
C SER A 587 -6.63 15.67 -15.56
N VAL A 588 -5.76 16.25 -16.38
CA VAL A 588 -5.25 17.62 -16.18
C VAL A 588 -6.38 18.62 -16.41
N GLY A 589 -7.10 18.51 -17.53
CA GLY A 589 -8.16 19.45 -17.91
C GLY A 589 -9.39 19.36 -17.02
N LYS A 590 -9.87 18.15 -16.71
CA LYS A 590 -11.13 17.94 -15.98
C LYS A 590 -10.94 18.00 -14.46
N TYR A 591 -9.90 17.39 -13.94
CA TYR A 591 -9.68 17.22 -12.49
C TYR A 591 -8.46 17.97 -11.96
N ARG A 592 -7.82 18.79 -12.79
CA ARG A 592 -6.73 19.68 -12.39
C ARG A 592 -5.53 18.90 -11.79
N ALA A 593 -5.22 17.73 -12.38
CA ALA A 593 -3.98 17.03 -12.03
C ALA A 593 -2.78 17.95 -12.28
N SER A 594 -1.73 17.83 -11.46
CA SER A 594 -0.53 18.68 -11.55
C SER A 594 0.32 18.40 -12.79
N GLY A 595 0.13 17.25 -13.45
CA GLY A 595 0.81 16.87 -14.68
C GLY A 595 0.21 15.60 -15.30
N PRO A 596 0.44 15.36 -16.59
CA PRO A 596 -0.09 14.18 -17.29
C PRO A 596 0.48 12.87 -16.75
N GLU A 597 1.66 12.90 -16.14
CA GLU A 597 2.28 11.72 -15.49
C GLU A 597 1.50 11.25 -14.25
N ARG A 598 0.58 12.03 -13.73
CA ARG A 598 -0.23 11.71 -12.53
C ARG A 598 -1.35 10.70 -12.78
N GLY A 599 -1.17 9.75 -13.69
CA GLY A 599 -2.17 8.75 -14.01
C GLY A 599 -3.39 9.32 -14.72
N CYS A 600 -3.17 10.30 -15.62
CA CYS A 600 -4.24 10.99 -16.34
C CYS A 600 -4.89 10.11 -17.42
N VAL A 601 -5.54 9.04 -16.97
CA VAL A 601 -6.20 8.04 -17.84
C VAL A 601 -7.12 8.68 -18.86
N LEU A 602 -7.94 9.65 -18.46
CA LEU A 602 -8.92 10.27 -19.36
C LEU A 602 -8.28 11.13 -20.46
N ASP A 603 -7.07 11.63 -20.24
CA ASP A 603 -6.37 12.45 -21.22
C ASP A 603 -5.65 11.61 -22.30
N PHE A 604 -5.36 10.33 -22.02
CA PHE A 604 -4.56 9.48 -22.89
C PHE A 604 -5.21 8.16 -23.31
N VAL A 605 -6.29 7.73 -22.66
CA VAL A 605 -6.91 6.44 -22.94
C VAL A 605 -7.30 6.24 -24.42
N ASP A 606 -7.58 7.34 -25.13
CA ASP A 606 -7.95 7.36 -26.53
C ASP A 606 -6.77 7.69 -27.47
N TYR A 607 -5.52 7.74 -26.94
CA TYR A 607 -4.34 7.97 -27.77
C TYR A 607 -4.23 6.91 -28.87
N PRO A 608 -3.88 7.29 -30.13
CA PRO A 608 -3.78 6.35 -31.25
C PRO A 608 -2.82 5.20 -30.98
N LEU A 609 -3.27 3.97 -31.27
CA LEU A 609 -2.52 2.73 -31.05
C LEU A 609 -2.03 2.08 -32.37
N ASN A 610 -2.20 2.76 -33.48
CA ASN A 610 -1.65 2.37 -34.81
C ASN A 610 -0.55 3.34 -35.25
N ASN A 611 0.24 2.91 -36.21
CA ASN A 611 1.40 3.66 -36.69
C ASN A 611 1.02 4.66 -37.80
N ARG A 612 0.02 5.52 -37.55
CA ARG A 612 -0.47 6.51 -38.55
C ARG A 612 0.55 7.59 -38.91
N TRP A 613 1.52 7.83 -38.07
CA TRP A 613 2.55 8.85 -38.27
C TRP A 613 3.60 8.42 -39.31
N TRP A 614 3.69 7.14 -39.61
CA TRP A 614 4.60 6.60 -40.61
C TRP A 614 4.08 6.85 -42.03
N LEU A 615 2.78 6.83 -42.23
CA LEU A 615 2.13 7.15 -43.50
C LEU A 615 2.18 8.64 -43.84
#